data_6de9ac65240de8042225af7bf298ac2d
#
_entry.id   6de9ac65240de8042225af7bf298ac2d
#
_cell.length_a   1.000
_cell.length_b   1.000
_cell.length_c   1.000
_cell.angle_alpha   90.00
_cell.angle_beta   90.00
_cell.angle_gamma   90.00
#
_symmetry.space_group_name_H-M   'P 1'
#
loop_
_entity.id
_entity.type
_entity.pdbx_description
1 polymer ?
#
loop_
_entity_poly.entity_id
_entity_poly.type
_entity_poly.pdbx_seq_one_letter_code
_entity_poly.pdbx_strand_id
1 'polypeptide(L)'
;MVTIHLQPRDITMLSLLGDVGILDTERLHARCFAEVSLRRCQQRRKLHTEQGLIRSQKLAVWYGDQSGRVPTLFTLTERGADVVAETTGLRPFRVHRSEPKPETFHHRLAIVKTRLALDDGFRSLDLNPPQWIMEQDRRPDAKPDEPPSQQRLLYHPFSSGNVTITCQPDAARRMSIPRDAARAETGMIDLIAFFEIDRSTERRGQVLSKFPGYAALIEQRGWLRYFSSATAAPVRVFFVCLSQQRINTLRECLSEHPLASVLRFATMLDLTSRHPLTDAIWQDTSGRRREIVRVTAPLAH
;
A
#
# COMPACT_ATOMS: atom_id res chain seq x y z
N MET A 1 21.94 24.45 20.64
CA MET A 1 21.36 23.33 19.86
C MET A 1 21.76 22.05 20.55
N VAL A 2 20.79 21.25 20.97
CA VAL A 2 21.09 19.91 21.53
C VAL A 2 21.50 19.02 20.37
N THR A 3 22.74 18.58 20.36
CA THR A 3 23.25 17.62 19.38
C THR A 3 22.51 16.30 19.56
N ILE A 4 21.76 15.87 18.56
CA ILE A 4 21.02 14.61 18.59
C ILE A 4 21.99 13.48 18.33
N HIS A 5 22.16 12.61 19.29
CA HIS A 5 22.83 11.33 19.01
C HIS A 5 21.80 10.35 18.44
N LEU A 6 21.76 10.24 17.11
CA LEU A 6 20.90 9.29 16.40
C LEU A 6 21.44 7.87 16.56
N GLN A 7 20.57 6.96 16.92
CA GLN A 7 20.87 5.53 16.97
C GLN A 7 20.48 4.90 15.61
N PRO A 8 21.07 3.75 15.22
CA PRO A 8 20.69 3.08 13.95
C PRO A 8 19.18 2.88 13.80
N ARG A 9 18.48 2.48 14.87
CA ARG A 9 17.01 2.31 14.88
C ARG A 9 16.24 3.60 14.64
N ASP A 10 16.80 4.77 14.96
CA ASP A 10 16.16 6.06 14.68
C ASP A 10 16.22 6.35 13.18
N ILE A 11 17.35 6.09 12.55
CA ILE A 11 17.50 6.20 11.10
C ILE A 11 16.56 5.21 10.40
N THR A 12 16.49 3.95 10.87
CA THR A 12 15.52 2.96 10.37
C THR A 12 14.09 3.49 10.46
N MET A 13 13.69 4.10 11.59
CA MET A 13 12.36 4.67 11.78
C MET A 13 12.10 5.85 10.82
N LEU A 14 13.05 6.78 10.70
CA LEU A 14 12.90 7.94 9.82
C LEU A 14 12.84 7.51 8.34
N SER A 15 13.70 6.56 7.94
CA SER A 15 13.71 5.99 6.60
C SER A 15 12.39 5.28 6.29
N LEU A 16 11.90 4.46 7.21
CA LEU A 16 10.61 3.77 7.05
C LEU A 16 9.45 4.76 6.91
N LEU A 17 9.40 5.81 7.74
CA LEU A 17 8.38 6.87 7.60
C LEU A 17 8.46 7.57 6.25
N GLY A 18 9.67 7.82 5.75
CA GLY A 18 9.89 8.42 4.44
C GLY A 18 9.57 7.48 3.27
N ASP A 19 9.59 6.18 3.51
CA ASP A 19 9.23 5.17 2.50
C ASP A 19 7.72 4.90 2.46
N VAL A 20 7.05 4.79 3.62
CA VAL A 20 5.60 4.47 3.66
C VAL A 20 4.71 5.70 3.77
N GLY A 21 5.25 6.83 4.21
CA GLY A 21 4.58 8.13 4.36
C GLY A 21 3.91 8.34 5.73
N ILE A 22 3.29 7.33 6.33
CA ILE A 22 2.57 7.44 7.61
C ILE A 22 2.58 6.11 8.37
N LEU A 23 2.78 6.17 9.69
CA LEU A 23 2.66 5.00 10.58
C LEU A 23 2.06 5.39 11.93
N ASP A 24 1.43 4.43 12.58
CA ASP A 24 1.00 4.52 13.98
C ASP A 24 2.09 4.02 14.95
N THR A 25 1.82 4.20 16.24
CA THR A 25 2.73 3.79 17.32
C THR A 25 3.07 2.31 17.30
N GLU A 26 2.06 1.47 17.12
CA GLU A 26 2.18 0.02 17.18
C GLU A 26 3.10 -0.50 16.08
N ARG A 27 2.87 -0.01 14.84
CA ARG A 27 3.69 -0.40 13.69
C ARG A 27 5.10 0.11 13.76
N LEU A 28 5.30 1.34 14.25
CA LEU A 28 6.65 1.86 14.49
C LEU A 28 7.38 1.01 15.53
N HIS A 29 6.70 0.63 16.63
CA HIS A 29 7.30 -0.23 17.63
C HIS A 29 7.68 -1.59 17.04
N ALA A 30 6.74 -2.26 16.40
CA ALA A 30 6.96 -3.59 15.83
C ALA A 30 8.10 -3.63 14.80
N ARG A 31 8.27 -2.54 14.02
CA ARG A 31 9.24 -2.50 12.91
C ARG A 31 10.62 -1.98 13.28
N CYS A 32 10.70 -1.04 14.20
CA CYS A 32 11.94 -0.32 14.49
C CYS A 32 12.41 -0.48 15.92
N PHE A 33 11.55 -0.97 16.81
CA PHE A 33 11.81 -1.03 18.26
C PHE A 33 11.37 -2.36 18.88
N ALA A 34 11.22 -3.44 18.10
CA ALA A 34 10.72 -4.73 18.59
C ALA A 34 11.55 -5.30 19.76
N GLU A 35 12.86 -5.03 19.77
CA GLU A 35 13.80 -5.51 20.80
C GLU A 35 13.79 -4.67 22.08
N VAL A 36 13.00 -3.59 22.14
CA VAL A 36 12.93 -2.70 23.30
C VAL A 36 11.49 -2.46 23.73
N SER A 37 11.29 -1.99 24.97
CA SER A 37 9.95 -1.73 25.46
C SER A 37 9.23 -0.64 24.67
N LEU A 38 7.89 -0.71 24.63
CA LEU A 38 7.04 0.33 24.05
C LEU A 38 7.32 1.71 24.67
N ARG A 39 7.61 1.76 25.97
CA ARG A 39 7.99 3.00 26.65
C ARG A 39 9.24 3.63 26.04
N ARG A 40 10.25 2.82 25.66
CA ARG A 40 11.46 3.32 24.99
C ARG A 40 11.17 3.85 23.61
N CYS A 41 10.34 3.17 22.85
CA CYS A 41 9.86 3.67 21.55
C CYS A 41 9.13 5.02 21.72
N GLN A 42 8.24 5.15 22.71
CA GLN A 42 7.53 6.39 23.00
C GLN A 42 8.47 7.55 23.35
N GLN A 43 9.51 7.31 24.17
CA GLN A 43 10.52 8.32 24.52
C GLN A 43 11.29 8.78 23.28
N ARG A 44 11.72 7.87 22.41
CA ARG A 44 12.45 8.23 21.19
C ARG A 44 11.58 9.04 20.23
N ARG A 45 10.33 8.63 20.00
CA ARG A 45 9.38 9.38 19.17
C ARG A 45 9.13 10.79 19.70
N LYS A 46 8.94 10.95 21.03
CA LYS A 46 8.77 12.25 21.66
C LYS A 46 9.97 13.14 21.36
N LEU A 47 11.18 12.63 21.57
CA LEU A 47 12.42 13.34 21.28
C LEU A 47 12.48 13.79 19.80
N HIS A 48 12.20 12.90 18.86
CA HIS A 48 12.25 13.24 17.43
C HIS A 48 11.14 14.20 17.00
N THR A 49 9.99 14.17 17.67
CA THR A 49 8.92 15.18 17.47
C THR A 49 9.35 16.55 17.98
N GLU A 50 9.92 16.64 19.18
CA GLU A 50 10.44 17.88 19.75
C GLU A 50 11.57 18.49 18.91
N GLN A 51 12.35 17.65 18.26
CA GLN A 51 13.43 18.07 17.37
C GLN A 51 12.96 18.38 15.95
N GLY A 52 11.66 18.23 15.68
CA GLY A 52 11.06 18.50 14.37
C GLY A 52 11.48 17.53 13.25
N LEU A 53 11.97 16.32 13.59
CA LEU A 53 12.30 15.30 12.59
C LEU A 53 11.07 14.53 12.11
N ILE A 54 10.09 14.36 13.00
CA ILE A 54 8.79 13.77 12.70
C ILE A 54 7.67 14.67 13.20
N ARG A 55 6.51 14.57 12.58
CA ARG A 55 5.26 15.12 13.12
C ARG A 55 4.44 14.02 13.75
N SER A 56 3.75 14.36 14.85
CA SER A 56 2.78 13.47 15.47
C SER A 56 1.40 14.09 15.39
N GLN A 57 0.39 13.32 15.02
CA GLN A 57 -1.00 13.77 14.97
C GLN A 57 -1.93 12.71 15.56
N LYS A 58 -2.84 13.12 16.43
CA LYS A 58 -3.92 12.25 16.91
C LYS A 58 -5.05 12.26 15.89
N LEU A 59 -5.62 11.09 15.64
CA LEU A 59 -6.85 11.02 14.84
C LEU A 59 -8.00 11.66 15.61
N ALA A 60 -8.76 12.52 14.98
CA ALA A 60 -9.91 13.17 15.60
C ALA A 60 -11.06 12.19 15.89
N VAL A 61 -11.21 11.15 15.03
CA VAL A 61 -12.22 10.11 15.16
C VAL A 61 -11.60 8.77 14.79
N TRP A 62 -11.81 7.74 15.62
CA TRP A 62 -11.38 6.38 15.38
C TRP A 62 -12.60 5.48 15.17
N TYR A 63 -12.71 4.92 13.97
CA TYR A 63 -13.67 3.87 13.63
C TYR A 63 -12.90 2.56 13.47
N GLY A 64 -12.88 1.73 14.45
CA GLY A 64 -12.23 0.45 14.32
C GLY A 64 -11.82 -0.10 15.65
N ASP A 65 -11.15 -1.16 15.75
CA ASP A 65 -11.02 -2.08 16.84
C ASP A 65 -11.28 -1.50 18.27
N GLN A 66 -11.72 -2.36 19.15
CA GLN A 66 -12.30 -2.02 20.46
C GLN A 66 -11.29 -1.52 21.50
N SER A 67 -10.09 -1.07 21.12
CA SER A 67 -9.05 -0.69 22.08
C SER A 67 -9.26 0.66 22.76
N GLY A 68 -10.24 1.45 22.36
CA GLY A 68 -10.63 2.73 22.98
C GLY A 68 -9.59 3.85 22.95
N ARG A 69 -8.38 3.61 22.43
CA ARG A 69 -7.34 4.62 22.30
C ARG A 69 -7.24 5.12 20.85
N VAL A 70 -7.36 6.43 20.69
CA VAL A 70 -7.13 7.08 19.39
C VAL A 70 -5.65 6.94 19.04
N PRO A 71 -5.29 6.28 17.93
CA PRO A 71 -3.90 6.12 17.56
C PRO A 71 -3.26 7.47 17.24
N THR A 72 -2.01 7.60 17.65
CA THR A 72 -1.15 8.70 17.21
C THR A 72 -0.41 8.26 15.96
N LEU A 73 -0.50 9.07 14.91
CA LEU A 73 0.15 8.87 13.65
C LEU A 73 1.42 9.73 13.55
N PHE A 74 2.39 9.22 12.82
CA PHE A 74 3.68 9.87 12.61
C PHE A 74 3.97 9.98 11.12
N THR A 75 4.51 11.11 10.72
CA THR A 75 4.97 11.39 9.36
C THR A 75 6.37 12.01 9.41
N LEU A 76 7.16 11.80 8.37
CA LEU A 76 8.48 12.40 8.23
C LEU A 76 8.35 13.87 7.85
N THR A 77 9.19 14.74 8.43
CA THR A 77 9.33 16.15 8.03
C THR A 77 10.44 16.32 7.02
N GLU A 78 10.55 17.51 6.39
CA GLU A 78 11.68 17.86 5.52
C GLU A 78 13.01 17.75 6.28
N ARG A 79 13.07 18.28 7.50
CA ARG A 79 14.27 18.16 8.35
C ARG A 79 14.64 16.71 8.66
N GLY A 80 13.64 15.84 8.91
CA GLY A 80 13.87 14.42 9.11
C GLY A 80 14.40 13.75 7.84
N ALA A 81 13.91 14.16 6.67
CA ALA A 81 14.38 13.66 5.39
C ALA A 81 15.82 14.11 5.09
N ASP A 82 16.20 15.34 5.45
CA ASP A 82 17.58 15.81 5.33
C ASP A 82 18.53 14.96 6.17
N VAL A 83 18.16 14.69 7.43
CA VAL A 83 18.94 13.83 8.33
C VAL A 83 19.11 12.41 7.76
N VAL A 84 18.06 11.82 7.18
CA VAL A 84 18.19 10.52 6.52
C VAL A 84 19.12 10.59 5.33
N ALA A 85 18.98 11.63 4.49
CA ALA A 85 19.84 11.83 3.32
C ALA A 85 21.31 11.98 3.69
N GLU A 86 21.63 12.77 4.72
CA GLU A 86 22.99 12.95 5.24
C GLU A 86 23.60 11.64 5.77
N THR A 87 22.76 10.78 6.40
CA THR A 87 23.23 9.54 7.01
C THR A 87 23.35 8.39 6.02
N THR A 88 22.41 8.30 5.06
CA THR A 88 22.29 7.12 4.17
C THR A 88 22.67 7.39 2.72
N GLY A 89 22.88 8.65 2.34
CA GLY A 89 23.07 9.09 0.96
C GLY A 89 21.77 9.09 0.12
N LEU A 90 20.63 8.68 0.69
CA LEU A 90 19.35 8.55 -0.01
C LEU A 90 18.27 9.42 0.64
N ARG A 91 17.76 10.41 -0.09
CA ARG A 91 16.68 11.26 0.41
C ARG A 91 15.32 10.54 0.29
N PRO A 92 14.57 10.40 1.38
CA PRO A 92 13.21 9.92 1.34
C PRO A 92 12.30 10.84 0.50
N PHE A 93 11.38 10.26 -0.25
CA PHE A 93 10.53 11.03 -1.17
C PHE A 93 9.09 11.26 -0.64
N ARG A 94 8.60 10.48 0.34
CA ARG A 94 7.28 10.67 0.95
C ARG A 94 7.36 11.53 2.20
N VAL A 95 7.65 12.81 1.99
CA VAL A 95 7.77 13.81 3.05
C VAL A 95 6.51 14.68 3.08
N HIS A 96 5.98 14.92 4.27
CA HIS A 96 4.79 15.73 4.44
C HIS A 96 5.14 17.16 4.81
N ARG A 97 4.92 18.11 3.88
CA ARG A 97 5.12 19.56 4.09
C ARG A 97 4.04 20.21 4.96
N SER A 98 2.84 19.66 4.92
CA SER A 98 1.69 20.12 5.71
C SER A 98 1.07 18.98 6.49
N GLU A 99 0.23 19.29 7.44
CA GLU A 99 -0.57 18.26 8.13
C GLU A 99 -1.56 17.64 7.14
N PRO A 100 -1.55 16.30 7.00
CA PRO A 100 -2.55 15.63 6.19
C PRO A 100 -3.95 15.85 6.77
N LYS A 101 -4.96 15.95 5.92
CA LYS A 101 -6.34 16.14 6.37
C LYS A 101 -6.84 14.90 7.12
N PRO A 102 -7.56 15.05 8.24
CA PRO A 102 -8.04 13.94 9.05
C PRO A 102 -8.81 12.87 8.26
N GLU A 103 -9.61 13.28 7.28
CA GLU A 103 -10.44 12.39 6.46
C GLU A 103 -9.61 11.39 5.65
N THR A 104 -8.39 11.78 5.28
CA THR A 104 -7.50 10.94 4.44
C THR A 104 -6.66 9.97 5.24
N PHE A 105 -6.51 10.17 6.55
CA PHE A 105 -5.61 9.35 7.37
C PHE A 105 -5.97 7.88 7.43
N HIS A 106 -7.25 7.59 7.67
CA HIS A 106 -7.69 6.20 7.77
C HIS A 106 -7.46 5.45 6.47
N HIS A 107 -7.70 6.13 5.34
CA HIS A 107 -7.47 5.55 4.03
C HIS A 107 -5.97 5.30 3.81
N ARG A 108 -5.13 6.30 4.01
CA ARG A 108 -3.67 6.17 3.88
C ARG A 108 -3.09 5.11 4.82
N LEU A 109 -3.54 5.07 6.07
CA LEU A 109 -3.10 4.05 7.00
C LEU A 109 -3.50 2.65 6.55
N ALA A 110 -4.67 2.48 5.96
CA ALA A 110 -5.12 1.21 5.42
C ALA A 110 -4.29 0.79 4.18
N ILE A 111 -3.93 1.73 3.29
CA ILE A 111 -2.99 1.48 2.19
C ILE A 111 -1.63 1.01 2.74
N VAL A 112 -1.10 1.70 3.76
CA VAL A 112 0.18 1.34 4.39
C VAL A 112 0.11 -0.02 5.08
N LYS A 113 -1.00 -0.34 5.78
CA LYS A 113 -1.22 -1.67 6.36
C LYS A 113 -1.18 -2.77 5.30
N THR A 114 -1.86 -2.55 4.17
CA THR A 114 -1.85 -3.47 3.03
C THR A 114 -0.44 -3.68 2.50
N ARG A 115 0.29 -2.59 2.28
CA ARG A 115 1.68 -2.63 1.83
C ARG A 115 2.56 -3.44 2.79
N LEU A 116 2.54 -3.11 4.07
CA LEU A 116 3.39 -3.75 5.07
C LEU A 116 3.10 -5.25 5.19
N ALA A 117 1.83 -5.66 5.17
CA ALA A 117 1.47 -7.08 5.20
C ALA A 117 2.02 -7.83 3.98
N LEU A 118 1.87 -7.27 2.78
CA LEU A 118 2.41 -7.86 1.56
C LEU A 118 3.95 -7.89 1.56
N ASP A 119 4.61 -6.82 2.00
CA ASP A 119 6.07 -6.77 2.10
C ASP A 119 6.62 -7.81 3.08
N ASP A 120 5.89 -8.08 4.18
CA ASP A 120 6.23 -9.18 5.11
C ASP A 120 6.06 -10.54 4.46
N GLY A 121 4.99 -10.73 3.70
CA GLY A 121 4.79 -11.94 2.93
C GLY A 121 5.93 -12.20 1.93
N PHE A 122 6.45 -11.15 1.28
CA PHE A 122 7.62 -11.30 0.41
C PHE A 122 8.87 -11.70 1.21
N ARG A 123 9.16 -11.02 2.31
CA ARG A 123 10.34 -11.31 3.14
C ARG A 123 10.31 -12.73 3.74
N SER A 124 9.12 -13.21 4.12
CA SER A 124 8.97 -14.56 4.66
C SER A 124 9.21 -15.69 3.65
N LEU A 125 9.22 -15.35 2.35
CA LEU A 125 9.59 -16.23 1.25
C LEU A 125 11.01 -15.94 0.74
N ASP A 126 11.83 -15.21 1.49
CA ASP A 126 13.17 -14.76 1.10
C ASP A 126 13.20 -13.98 -0.21
N LEU A 127 12.07 -13.32 -0.53
CA LEU A 127 11.93 -12.45 -1.70
C LEU A 127 12.10 -10.99 -1.31
N ASN A 128 12.77 -10.22 -2.14
CA ASN A 128 12.84 -8.77 -1.95
C ASN A 128 11.48 -8.14 -2.24
N PRO A 129 10.91 -7.36 -1.30
CA PRO A 129 9.67 -6.64 -1.56
C PRO A 129 9.86 -5.67 -2.73
N PRO A 130 9.03 -5.75 -3.78
CA PRO A 130 9.12 -4.84 -4.91
C PRO A 130 8.73 -3.41 -4.52
N GLN A 131 9.21 -2.45 -5.31
CA GLN A 131 8.86 -1.04 -5.09
C GLN A 131 7.36 -0.80 -5.27
N TRP A 132 6.80 0.01 -4.39
CA TRP A 132 5.42 0.47 -4.47
C TRP A 132 5.31 1.84 -5.12
N ILE A 133 4.25 2.00 -5.91
CA ILE A 133 3.73 3.31 -6.28
C ILE A 133 2.46 3.52 -5.46
N MET A 134 2.43 4.62 -4.70
CA MET A 134 1.33 4.94 -3.79
C MET A 134 0.48 6.08 -4.37
N GLU A 135 -0.76 6.23 -3.92
CA GLU A 135 -1.68 7.27 -4.40
C GLU A 135 -1.11 8.70 -4.37
N GLN A 136 -0.23 8.99 -3.39
CA GLN A 136 0.36 10.31 -3.22
C GLN A 136 1.63 10.54 -4.03
N ASP A 137 2.20 9.53 -4.67
CA ASP A 137 3.44 9.67 -5.42
C ASP A 137 3.21 10.57 -6.64
N ARG A 138 4.09 11.54 -6.83
CA ARG A 138 3.98 12.50 -7.91
C ARG A 138 4.75 12.06 -9.14
N ARG A 139 4.25 12.45 -10.29
CA ARG A 139 4.99 12.32 -11.54
C ARG A 139 6.25 13.20 -11.50
N PRO A 140 7.40 12.72 -12.01
CA PRO A 140 8.63 13.54 -12.07
C PRO A 140 8.47 14.83 -12.88
N ASP A 141 7.59 14.80 -13.89
CA ASP A 141 7.29 15.90 -14.82
C ASP A 141 6.07 16.73 -14.42
N ALA A 142 5.50 16.50 -13.22
CA ALA A 142 4.32 17.22 -12.75
C ALA A 142 4.60 18.73 -12.55
N LYS A 143 3.76 19.55 -13.16
CA LYS A 143 3.87 21.02 -13.03
C LYS A 143 3.12 21.52 -11.80
N PRO A 144 3.60 22.60 -11.16
CA PRO A 144 2.95 23.16 -9.97
C PRO A 144 1.55 23.69 -10.19
N ASP A 145 1.21 24.11 -11.39
CA ASP A 145 -0.08 24.68 -11.83
C ASP A 145 -1.10 23.60 -12.23
N GLU A 146 -0.68 22.34 -12.39
CA GLU A 146 -1.61 21.25 -12.66
C GLU A 146 -2.49 20.95 -11.43
N PRO A 147 -3.75 20.51 -11.64
CA PRO A 147 -4.60 20.04 -10.56
C PRO A 147 -3.90 18.92 -9.73
N PRO A 148 -4.03 18.91 -8.39
CA PRO A 148 -3.30 17.96 -7.53
C PRO A 148 -3.50 16.49 -7.90
N SER A 149 -4.68 16.11 -8.41
CA SER A 149 -4.95 14.75 -8.89
C SER A 149 -4.10 14.39 -10.10
N GLN A 150 -3.95 15.32 -11.04
CA GLN A 150 -3.18 15.12 -12.28
C GLN A 150 -1.66 15.07 -12.04
N GLN A 151 -1.18 15.63 -10.93
CA GLN A 151 0.22 15.52 -10.52
C GLN A 151 0.61 14.12 -10.02
N ARG A 152 -0.39 13.24 -9.82
CA ARG A 152 -0.18 11.89 -9.28
C ARG A 152 0.37 10.93 -10.34
N LEU A 153 1.29 10.07 -9.93
CA LEU A 153 1.86 9.06 -10.82
C LEU A 153 0.80 8.03 -11.26
N LEU A 154 -0.15 7.69 -10.37
CA LEU A 154 -1.24 6.75 -10.65
C LEU A 154 -2.49 7.41 -11.29
N TYR A 155 -2.44 8.68 -11.64
CA TYR A 155 -3.52 9.32 -12.39
C TYR A 155 -3.40 8.98 -13.89
N HIS A 156 -4.38 8.27 -14.42
CA HIS A 156 -4.45 7.85 -15.82
C HIS A 156 -5.68 8.45 -16.51
N PRO A 157 -5.54 9.49 -17.30
CA PRO A 157 -6.59 9.96 -18.19
C PRO A 157 -6.60 9.14 -19.49
N PHE A 158 -7.77 8.69 -19.90
CA PHE A 158 -8.00 7.98 -21.16
C PHE A 158 -9.07 8.70 -21.96
N SER A 159 -8.83 8.91 -23.25
CA SER A 159 -9.82 9.48 -24.17
C SER A 159 -10.73 8.37 -24.71
N SER A 160 -12.03 8.55 -24.57
CA SER A 160 -13.05 7.69 -25.17
C SER A 160 -14.05 8.57 -25.93
N GLY A 161 -13.82 8.76 -27.23
CA GLY A 161 -14.53 9.78 -28.01
C GLY A 161 -14.31 11.19 -27.43
N ASN A 162 -15.39 11.91 -27.10
CA ASN A 162 -15.35 13.26 -26.51
C ASN A 162 -15.32 13.26 -24.97
N VAL A 163 -15.19 12.08 -24.32
CA VAL A 163 -15.21 11.95 -22.86
C VAL A 163 -13.84 11.52 -22.37
N THR A 164 -13.36 12.16 -21.30
CA THR A 164 -12.18 11.71 -20.57
C THR A 164 -12.60 10.77 -19.45
N ILE A 165 -12.14 9.52 -19.52
CA ILE A 165 -12.29 8.52 -18.48
C ILE A 165 -11.01 8.53 -17.65
N THR A 166 -11.11 8.49 -16.33
CA THR A 166 -9.92 8.47 -15.45
C THR A 166 -9.86 7.18 -14.66
N CYS A 167 -8.64 6.69 -14.46
CA CYS A 167 -8.34 5.64 -13.49
C CYS A 167 -7.27 6.14 -12.52
N GLN A 168 -7.53 5.98 -11.23
CA GLN A 168 -6.58 6.35 -10.18
C GLN A 168 -6.61 5.31 -9.07
N PRO A 169 -5.83 4.23 -9.19
CA PRO A 169 -5.66 3.24 -8.12
C PRO A 169 -5.05 3.85 -6.85
N ASP A 170 -5.37 3.28 -5.70
CA ASP A 170 -4.78 3.69 -4.42
C ASP A 170 -3.29 3.33 -4.33
N ALA A 171 -2.91 2.20 -4.94
CA ALA A 171 -1.51 1.80 -5.06
C ALA A 171 -1.31 0.85 -6.25
N ALA A 172 -0.06 0.74 -6.71
CA ALA A 172 0.34 -0.21 -7.73
C ALA A 172 1.72 -0.78 -7.43
N ARG A 173 1.97 -2.02 -7.87
CA ARG A 173 3.30 -2.63 -7.86
C ARG A 173 3.43 -3.69 -8.96
N ARG A 174 4.67 -3.93 -9.40
CA ARG A 174 5.04 -5.14 -10.13
C ARG A 174 5.54 -6.15 -9.11
N MET A 175 4.99 -7.34 -9.09
CA MET A 175 5.42 -8.45 -8.26
C MET A 175 6.09 -9.49 -9.13
N SER A 176 7.36 -9.79 -8.87
CA SER A 176 8.04 -10.96 -9.40
C SER A 176 7.95 -12.05 -8.34
N ILE A 177 7.21 -13.10 -8.62
CA ILE A 177 6.84 -14.15 -7.67
C ILE A 177 7.14 -15.53 -8.26
N PRO A 178 7.55 -16.52 -7.45
CA PRO A 178 7.70 -17.88 -7.92
C PRO A 178 6.34 -18.46 -8.31
N ARG A 179 6.31 -19.31 -9.32
CA ARG A 179 5.10 -20.05 -9.68
C ARG A 179 4.68 -20.99 -8.57
N ASP A 180 5.67 -21.54 -7.88
CA ASP A 180 5.49 -22.41 -6.73
C ASP A 180 6.62 -22.13 -5.72
N ALA A 181 6.25 -21.73 -4.51
CA ALA A 181 7.22 -21.40 -3.46
C ALA A 181 8.00 -22.64 -2.96
N ALA A 182 7.43 -23.84 -3.09
CA ALA A 182 8.09 -25.08 -2.72
C ALA A 182 9.04 -25.61 -3.80
N ARG A 183 9.04 -25.02 -4.99
CA ARG A 183 9.80 -25.47 -6.17
C ARG A 183 10.43 -24.31 -6.90
N ALA A 184 11.61 -23.89 -6.45
CA ALA A 184 12.34 -22.74 -7.02
C ALA A 184 12.62 -22.89 -8.53
N GLU A 185 12.76 -24.12 -9.02
CA GLU A 185 12.98 -24.43 -10.43
C GLU A 185 11.80 -24.08 -11.35
N THR A 186 10.60 -23.84 -10.82
CA THR A 186 9.41 -23.50 -11.63
C THR A 186 9.47 -22.11 -12.26
N GLY A 187 10.49 -21.34 -11.91
CA GLY A 187 10.74 -20.00 -12.42
C GLY A 187 9.84 -18.93 -11.80
N MET A 188 10.16 -17.68 -12.15
CA MET A 188 9.44 -16.48 -11.67
C MET A 188 8.40 -16.04 -12.70
N ILE A 189 7.31 -15.49 -12.22
CA ILE A 189 6.31 -14.79 -13.05
C ILE A 189 6.15 -13.36 -12.55
N ASP A 190 5.96 -12.46 -13.50
CA ASP A 190 5.59 -11.09 -13.18
C ASP A 190 4.08 -10.96 -13.10
N LEU A 191 3.62 -10.17 -12.15
CA LEU A 191 2.22 -9.80 -11.96
C LEU A 191 2.15 -8.30 -11.71
N ILE A 192 1.33 -7.59 -12.49
CA ILE A 192 0.97 -6.21 -12.21
C ILE A 192 -0.23 -6.20 -11.26
N ALA A 193 -0.04 -5.62 -10.09
CA ALA A 193 -1.05 -5.52 -9.05
C ALA A 193 -1.45 -4.06 -8.85
N PHE A 194 -2.73 -3.77 -9.01
CA PHE A 194 -3.37 -2.54 -8.57
C PHE A 194 -4.15 -2.82 -7.31
N PHE A 195 -4.19 -1.87 -6.39
CA PHE A 195 -4.89 -2.00 -5.12
C PHE A 195 -5.94 -0.90 -4.96
N GLU A 196 -7.11 -1.31 -4.51
CA GLU A 196 -8.21 -0.47 -4.05
C GLU A 196 -8.49 -0.79 -2.59
N ILE A 197 -8.47 0.22 -1.74
CA ILE A 197 -8.74 0.08 -0.32
C ILE A 197 -10.16 0.56 -0.03
N ASP A 198 -11.08 -0.38 -0.02
CA ASP A 198 -12.49 -0.08 0.22
C ASP A 198 -12.81 -0.07 1.73
N ARG A 199 -12.99 1.12 2.26
CA ARG A 199 -13.37 1.35 3.66
C ARG A 199 -14.87 1.29 3.90
N SER A 200 -15.65 0.81 2.95
CA SER A 200 -17.13 0.78 2.99
C SER A 200 -17.78 2.18 3.10
N THR A 201 -17.04 3.23 2.77
CA THR A 201 -17.54 4.62 2.73
C THR A 201 -18.12 4.98 1.36
N GLU A 202 -17.72 4.26 0.33
CA GLU A 202 -18.21 4.47 -1.04
C GLU A 202 -19.51 3.72 -1.28
N ARG A 203 -20.48 4.40 -1.91
CA ARG A 203 -21.72 3.78 -2.37
C ARG A 203 -21.42 2.85 -3.57
N ARG A 204 -22.28 1.86 -3.79
CA ARG A 204 -22.17 0.91 -4.91
C ARG A 204 -21.88 1.61 -6.25
N GLY A 205 -22.63 2.67 -6.59
CA GLY A 205 -22.45 3.41 -7.84
C GLY A 205 -21.07 4.06 -7.97
N GLN A 206 -20.49 4.54 -6.86
CA GLN A 206 -19.15 5.13 -6.85
C GLN A 206 -18.07 4.08 -7.12
N VAL A 207 -18.21 2.88 -6.56
CA VAL A 207 -17.28 1.78 -6.88
C VAL A 207 -17.40 1.38 -8.34
N LEU A 208 -18.63 1.20 -8.84
CA LEU A 208 -18.87 0.81 -10.24
C LEU A 208 -18.35 1.86 -11.23
N SER A 209 -18.39 3.15 -10.89
CA SER A 209 -17.89 4.22 -11.76
C SER A 209 -16.37 4.20 -11.98
N LYS A 210 -15.61 3.44 -11.17
CA LYS A 210 -14.15 3.25 -11.36
C LYS A 210 -13.82 2.27 -12.51
N PHE A 211 -14.74 1.36 -12.84
CA PHE A 211 -14.45 0.23 -13.73
C PHE A 211 -14.21 0.59 -15.20
N PRO A 212 -14.89 1.59 -15.79
CA PRO A 212 -14.49 2.08 -17.11
C PRO A 212 -13.04 2.54 -17.17
N GLY A 213 -12.55 3.19 -16.11
CA GLY A 213 -11.15 3.58 -15.98
C GLY A 213 -10.20 2.38 -15.92
N TYR A 214 -10.54 1.33 -15.13
CA TYR A 214 -9.77 0.10 -15.08
C TYR A 214 -9.79 -0.67 -16.40
N ALA A 215 -10.91 -0.69 -17.11
CA ALA A 215 -11.00 -1.29 -18.44
C ALA A 215 -10.02 -0.61 -19.41
N ALA A 216 -10.05 0.72 -19.48
CA ALA A 216 -9.14 1.50 -20.30
C ALA A 216 -7.68 1.32 -19.88
N LEU A 217 -7.39 1.29 -18.57
CA LEU A 217 -6.05 1.05 -18.03
C LEU A 217 -5.49 -0.31 -18.49
N ILE A 218 -6.32 -1.35 -18.49
CA ILE A 218 -5.93 -2.71 -18.87
C ILE A 218 -5.81 -2.83 -20.39
N GLU A 219 -6.79 -2.36 -21.13
CA GLU A 219 -6.80 -2.42 -22.59
C GLU A 219 -5.62 -1.66 -23.22
N GLN A 220 -5.36 -0.45 -22.74
CA GLN A 220 -4.28 0.41 -23.23
C GLN A 220 -2.93 0.15 -22.56
N ARG A 221 -2.85 -0.85 -21.68
CA ARG A 221 -1.63 -1.19 -20.93
C ARG A 221 -1.00 0.01 -20.24
N GLY A 222 -1.81 0.85 -19.61
CA GLY A 222 -1.39 2.11 -18.99
C GLY A 222 -0.27 1.98 -17.94
N TRP A 223 -0.08 0.79 -17.37
CA TRP A 223 1.02 0.51 -16.43
C TRP A 223 2.42 0.52 -17.07
N LEU A 224 2.53 0.39 -18.38
CA LEU A 224 3.84 0.42 -19.06
C LEU A 224 4.56 1.75 -18.91
N ARG A 225 3.85 2.79 -18.55
CA ARG A 225 4.38 4.11 -18.25
C ARG A 225 5.35 4.12 -17.05
N TYR A 226 5.21 3.16 -16.12
CA TYR A 226 6.09 3.02 -14.95
C TYR A 226 6.63 1.59 -14.72
N PHE A 227 6.10 0.60 -15.43
CA PHE A 227 6.60 -0.78 -15.46
C PHE A 227 6.88 -1.21 -16.90
N SER A 228 7.74 -0.48 -17.59
CA SER A 228 7.97 -0.59 -19.04
C SER A 228 8.40 -1.98 -19.52
N SER A 229 9.11 -2.75 -18.69
CA SER A 229 9.54 -4.11 -19.01
C SER A 229 8.47 -5.18 -18.78
N ALA A 230 7.31 -4.84 -18.20
CA ALA A 230 6.25 -5.78 -17.83
C ALA A 230 5.20 -5.96 -18.97
N THR A 231 5.64 -6.08 -20.22
CA THR A 231 4.76 -6.08 -21.41
C THR A 231 3.81 -7.28 -21.48
N ALA A 232 4.23 -8.44 -20.99
CA ALA A 232 3.45 -9.69 -20.98
C ALA A 232 2.91 -10.08 -19.60
N ALA A 233 3.09 -9.22 -18.59
CA ALA A 233 2.65 -9.53 -17.23
C ALA A 233 1.12 -9.51 -17.11
N PRO A 234 0.50 -10.53 -16.51
CA PRO A 234 -0.92 -10.47 -16.17
C PRO A 234 -1.21 -9.35 -15.18
N VAL A 235 -2.43 -8.82 -15.26
CA VAL A 235 -2.90 -7.74 -14.36
C VAL A 235 -3.91 -8.31 -13.38
N ARG A 236 -3.88 -7.83 -12.15
CA ARG A 236 -4.91 -8.05 -11.13
C ARG A 236 -5.23 -6.75 -10.41
N VAL A 237 -6.50 -6.58 -10.07
CA VAL A 237 -6.99 -5.50 -9.23
C VAL A 237 -7.44 -6.10 -7.90
N PHE A 238 -6.76 -5.75 -6.83
CA PHE A 238 -6.95 -6.27 -5.49
C PHE A 238 -7.77 -5.27 -4.67
N PHE A 239 -8.96 -5.68 -4.26
CA PHE A 239 -9.80 -4.93 -3.33
C PHE A 239 -9.55 -5.42 -1.91
N VAL A 240 -9.09 -4.53 -1.04
CA VAL A 240 -8.93 -4.78 0.39
C VAL A 240 -10.06 -4.09 1.14
N CYS A 241 -10.99 -4.88 1.67
CA CYS A 241 -12.22 -4.42 2.30
C CYS A 241 -12.16 -4.54 3.83
N LEU A 242 -13.00 -3.79 4.55
CA LEU A 242 -13.09 -3.90 6.00
C LEU A 242 -13.85 -5.15 6.46
N SER A 243 -14.77 -5.68 5.65
CA SER A 243 -15.64 -6.79 6.05
C SER A 243 -15.94 -7.75 4.91
N GLN A 244 -16.26 -9.01 5.27
CA GLN A 244 -16.72 -10.01 4.32
C GLN A 244 -18.08 -9.64 3.69
N GLN A 245 -18.97 -8.98 4.43
CA GLN A 245 -20.23 -8.48 3.88
C GLN A 245 -20.00 -7.52 2.73
N ARG A 246 -19.03 -6.61 2.87
CA ARG A 246 -18.67 -5.68 1.79
C ARG A 246 -18.14 -6.42 0.57
N ILE A 247 -17.30 -7.43 0.76
CA ILE A 247 -16.81 -8.28 -0.33
C ILE A 247 -17.98 -8.95 -1.06
N ASN A 248 -18.92 -9.52 -0.34
CA ASN A 248 -20.09 -10.19 -0.94
C ASN A 248 -20.87 -9.21 -1.82
N THR A 249 -21.18 -8.01 -1.30
CA THR A 249 -21.87 -6.96 -2.07
C THR A 249 -21.10 -6.58 -3.35
N LEU A 250 -19.79 -6.42 -3.29
CA LEU A 250 -18.98 -6.08 -4.47
C LEU A 250 -18.96 -7.24 -5.48
N ARG A 251 -18.82 -8.46 -5.02
CA ARG A 251 -18.82 -9.65 -5.88
C ARG A 251 -20.15 -9.83 -6.62
N GLU A 252 -21.28 -9.68 -5.92
CA GLU A 252 -22.61 -9.72 -6.54
C GLU A 252 -22.75 -8.69 -7.67
N CYS A 253 -22.22 -7.47 -7.46
CA CYS A 253 -22.29 -6.42 -8.46
C CYS A 253 -21.35 -6.64 -9.66
N LEU A 254 -20.30 -7.42 -9.48
CA LEU A 254 -19.18 -7.53 -10.43
C LEU A 254 -19.04 -8.93 -11.03
N SER A 255 -19.92 -9.88 -10.67
CA SER A 255 -19.85 -11.27 -11.15
C SER A 255 -19.90 -11.39 -12.66
N GLU A 256 -20.72 -10.56 -13.32
CA GLU A 256 -20.90 -10.55 -14.78
C GLU A 256 -20.12 -9.43 -15.48
N HIS A 257 -19.31 -8.66 -14.71
CA HIS A 257 -18.55 -7.57 -15.28
C HIS A 257 -17.40 -8.10 -16.16
N PRO A 258 -17.09 -7.48 -17.33
CA PRO A 258 -16.01 -7.94 -18.22
C PRO A 258 -14.64 -8.09 -17.52
N LEU A 259 -14.40 -7.31 -16.47
CA LEU A 259 -13.16 -7.38 -15.67
C LEU A 259 -13.22 -8.41 -14.52
N ALA A 260 -14.30 -9.20 -14.37
CA ALA A 260 -14.49 -10.13 -13.26
C ALA A 260 -13.28 -11.07 -13.05
N SER A 261 -12.66 -11.54 -14.14
CA SER A 261 -11.52 -12.47 -14.08
C SER A 261 -10.26 -11.90 -13.47
N VAL A 262 -10.08 -10.57 -13.49
CA VAL A 262 -8.90 -9.89 -12.96
C VAL A 262 -9.07 -9.39 -11.52
N LEU A 263 -10.30 -9.41 -10.98
CA LEU A 263 -10.61 -8.90 -9.64
C LEU A 263 -10.30 -9.93 -8.55
N ARG A 264 -9.76 -9.43 -7.43
CA ARG A 264 -9.48 -10.20 -6.22
C ARG A 264 -9.90 -9.41 -5.00
N PHE A 265 -10.48 -10.07 -4.02
CA PHE A 265 -11.03 -9.45 -2.82
C PHE A 265 -10.50 -10.14 -1.58
N ALA A 266 -10.04 -9.39 -0.60
CA ALA A 266 -9.70 -9.88 0.73
C ALA A 266 -10.15 -8.90 1.81
N THR A 267 -10.35 -9.39 3.03
CA THR A 267 -10.55 -8.48 4.15
C THR A 267 -9.19 -7.97 4.66
N MET A 268 -9.18 -6.78 5.25
CA MET A 268 -7.99 -6.27 5.94
C MET A 268 -7.55 -7.23 7.06
N LEU A 269 -8.50 -7.87 7.74
CA LEU A 269 -8.21 -8.86 8.77
C LEU A 269 -7.49 -10.09 8.19
N ASP A 270 -8.02 -10.70 7.14
CA ASP A 270 -7.36 -11.84 6.48
C ASP A 270 -5.94 -11.46 6.04
N LEU A 271 -5.79 -10.28 5.44
CA LEU A 271 -4.50 -9.80 4.93
C LEU A 271 -3.44 -9.62 6.03
N THR A 272 -3.85 -9.21 7.24
CA THR A 272 -2.94 -8.91 8.35
C THR A 272 -2.75 -10.06 9.34
N SER A 273 -3.64 -11.05 9.34
CA SER A 273 -3.60 -12.20 10.27
C SER A 273 -3.17 -13.51 9.60
N ARG A 274 -3.06 -13.54 8.28
CA ARG A 274 -2.70 -14.73 7.48
C ARG A 274 -1.58 -14.37 6.52
N HIS A 275 -0.95 -15.38 5.91
CA HIS A 275 0.10 -15.13 4.93
C HIS A 275 -0.48 -14.61 3.60
N PRO A 276 -0.19 -13.35 3.20
CA PRO A 276 -0.90 -12.69 2.11
C PRO A 276 -0.60 -13.25 0.71
N LEU A 277 0.49 -13.99 0.56
CA LEU A 277 0.90 -14.55 -0.73
C LEU A 277 0.53 -16.03 -0.86
N THR A 278 0.70 -16.84 0.18
CA THR A 278 0.57 -18.30 0.12
C THR A 278 -0.74 -18.83 0.66
N ASP A 279 -1.42 -18.09 1.54
CA ASP A 279 -2.74 -18.51 2.01
C ASP A 279 -3.82 -18.12 0.99
N ALA A 280 -4.83 -18.97 0.87
CA ALA A 280 -5.99 -18.73 0.01
C ALA A 280 -6.94 -17.68 0.63
N ILE A 281 -6.48 -16.43 0.75
CA ILE A 281 -7.25 -15.30 1.30
C ILE A 281 -7.97 -14.48 0.23
N TRP A 282 -7.51 -14.53 -1.01
CA TRP A 282 -8.03 -13.72 -2.10
C TRP A 282 -9.20 -14.40 -2.80
N GLN A 283 -10.39 -13.81 -2.69
CA GLN A 283 -11.60 -14.31 -3.35
C GLN A 283 -11.69 -13.74 -4.78
N ASP A 284 -12.03 -14.57 -5.75
CA ASP A 284 -12.49 -14.09 -7.06
C ASP A 284 -13.98 -13.70 -7.01
N THR A 285 -14.54 -13.23 -8.11
CA THR A 285 -15.95 -12.81 -8.17
C THR A 285 -16.93 -13.96 -7.94
N SER A 286 -16.54 -15.22 -8.20
CA SER A 286 -17.35 -16.40 -7.88
C SER A 286 -17.30 -16.79 -6.39
N GLY A 287 -16.39 -16.21 -5.62
CA GLY A 287 -16.15 -16.51 -4.20
C GLY A 287 -15.12 -17.59 -3.96
N ARG A 288 -14.51 -18.13 -5.02
CA ARG A 288 -13.43 -19.08 -4.87
C ARG A 288 -12.21 -18.39 -4.28
N ARG A 289 -11.68 -18.93 -3.20
CA ARG A 289 -10.45 -18.44 -2.57
C ARG A 289 -9.23 -18.91 -3.34
N ARG A 290 -8.23 -18.02 -3.43
CA ARG A 290 -6.98 -18.20 -4.17
C ARG A 290 -5.81 -17.70 -3.35
N GLU A 291 -4.68 -18.35 -3.51
CA GLU A 291 -3.35 -17.85 -3.19
C GLU A 291 -2.80 -17.01 -4.35
N ILE A 292 -1.85 -16.13 -4.08
CA ILE A 292 -1.06 -15.43 -5.10
C ILE A 292 0.10 -16.33 -5.55
N VAL A 293 0.78 -16.97 -4.59
CA VAL A 293 1.88 -17.89 -4.81
C VAL A 293 1.43 -19.27 -4.35
N ARG A 294 1.50 -20.25 -5.25
CA ARG A 294 1.19 -21.63 -4.92
C ARG A 294 2.28 -22.22 -4.02
N VAL A 295 1.87 -23.05 -3.08
CA VAL A 295 2.76 -23.91 -2.29
C VAL A 295 2.26 -25.34 -2.47
N THR A 296 2.93 -26.11 -3.34
CA THR A 296 2.64 -27.53 -3.45
C THR A 296 3.35 -28.27 -2.31
N ALA A 297 2.65 -29.22 -1.69
CA ALA A 297 3.28 -30.08 -0.71
C ALA A 297 4.51 -30.77 -1.34
N PRO A 298 5.66 -30.93 -0.62
CA PRO A 298 6.76 -31.71 -1.12
C PRO A 298 6.24 -33.11 -1.45
N LEU A 299 6.59 -33.62 -2.63
CA LEU A 299 6.29 -34.99 -3.00
C LEU A 299 6.88 -35.87 -1.91
N ALA A 300 6.03 -36.59 -1.18
CA ALA A 300 6.49 -37.64 -0.27
C ALA A 300 7.29 -38.66 -1.11
N HIS A 301 8.61 -38.69 -0.89
CA HIS A 301 9.51 -39.68 -1.48
C HIS A 301 9.49 -40.96 -0.64
#